data_2ad3275f533949dfc98730ffe788075e
#
_entry.id   2ad3275f533949dfc98730ffe788075e
#
_cell.length_a   1.000
_cell.length_b   1.000
_cell.length_c   1.000
_cell.angle_alpha   90.00
_cell.angle_beta   90.00
_cell.angle_gamma   90.00
#
_symmetry.space_group_name_H-M   'P 1'
#
loop_
_entity.id
_entity.type
_entity.pdbx_description
1 polymer ?
#
loop_
_entity_poly.entity_id
_entity_poly.type
_entity_poly.pdbx_seq_one_letter_code
_entity_poly.pdbx_strand_id
1 'polypeptide(L)'
;MKKILVILIIISSYSVFSQYYSGSNIPFGQNRVQYNSFFWQSFEFERSKVYFSQGGREHAKFAAKTAYEYQKKLEKFVDFSIEEKIHLIIYNSQSKFRESNIGLTNEISSNIGGTSNIEGQKIFLYFNGNHVDFKNQIKRGVAEILVNKVLYGTDWKQTVKN
;
A
#
# COMPACT_ATOMS: atom_id res chain seq x y z
N MET A 1 23.00 4.86 -42.05
CA MET A 1 22.62 3.76 -41.15
C MET A 1 22.81 4.11 -39.67
N LYS A 2 23.97 4.61 -39.19
CA LYS A 2 24.19 4.97 -37.77
C LYS A 2 23.22 6.02 -37.21
N LYS A 3 22.80 7.02 -37.99
CA LYS A 3 21.85 8.08 -37.57
C LYS A 3 20.44 7.57 -37.38
N ILE A 4 20.02 6.56 -38.14
CA ILE A 4 18.68 5.93 -38.00
C ILE A 4 18.62 5.11 -36.70
N LEU A 5 19.71 4.44 -36.33
CA LEU A 5 19.79 3.66 -35.09
C LEU A 5 19.66 4.54 -33.84
N VAL A 6 20.26 5.74 -33.86
CA VAL A 6 20.16 6.70 -32.73
C VAL A 6 18.73 7.23 -32.58
N ILE A 7 18.03 7.48 -33.68
CA ILE A 7 16.62 7.90 -33.64
C ILE A 7 15.73 6.80 -33.10
N LEU A 8 15.99 5.53 -33.43
CA LEU A 8 15.23 4.39 -32.91
C LEU A 8 15.39 4.21 -31.40
N ILE A 9 16.58 4.47 -30.85
CA ILE A 9 16.87 4.41 -29.41
C ILE A 9 16.15 5.54 -28.64
N ILE A 10 16.06 6.73 -29.23
CA ILE A 10 15.37 7.87 -28.60
C ILE A 10 13.84 7.65 -28.55
N ILE A 11 13.27 6.98 -29.56
CA ILE A 11 11.83 6.68 -29.64
C ILE A 11 11.45 5.56 -28.65
N SER A 12 12.37 4.71 -28.20
CA SER A 12 12.10 3.64 -27.24
C SER A 12 12.02 4.11 -25.76
N SER A 13 12.24 5.40 -25.50
CA SER A 13 12.11 6.00 -24.16
C SER A 13 10.65 6.31 -23.79
N TYR A 14 9.72 5.42 -24.10
CA TYR A 14 8.34 5.59 -23.65
C TYR A 14 8.23 5.28 -22.17
N SER A 15 7.56 6.20 -21.49
CA SER A 15 7.19 6.16 -20.09
C SER A 15 6.72 4.77 -19.70
N VAL A 16 7.52 4.07 -18.93
CA VAL A 16 7.06 2.87 -18.21
C VAL A 16 6.01 3.36 -17.23
N PHE A 17 4.73 3.22 -17.57
CA PHE A 17 3.68 3.34 -16.59
C PHE A 17 3.96 2.28 -15.54
N SER A 18 4.42 2.71 -14.38
CA SER A 18 4.53 1.84 -13.22
C SER A 18 3.13 1.40 -12.83
N GLN A 19 2.65 0.32 -13.44
CA GLN A 19 1.44 -0.34 -12.98
C GLN A 19 1.73 -0.87 -11.59
N TYR A 20 0.96 -0.40 -10.62
CA TYR A 20 1.02 -0.93 -9.28
C TYR A 20 0.55 -2.40 -9.33
N TYR A 21 1.49 -3.32 -9.13
CA TYR A 21 1.20 -4.74 -9.01
C TYR A 21 1.23 -5.11 -7.53
N SER A 22 0.09 -5.52 -6.99
CA SER A 22 -0.04 -5.86 -5.57
C SER A 22 0.76 -7.10 -5.18
N GLY A 23 1.13 -7.95 -6.14
CA GLY A 23 1.84 -9.20 -5.90
C GLY A 23 0.98 -10.30 -5.27
N SER A 24 -0.28 -10.03 -4.95
CA SER A 24 -1.19 -11.04 -4.43
C SER A 24 -1.61 -11.99 -5.55
N ASN A 25 -1.06 -13.19 -5.53
CA ASN A 25 -1.48 -14.28 -6.41
C ASN A 25 -2.81 -14.83 -5.89
N ILE A 26 -3.91 -14.32 -6.43
CA ILE A 26 -5.22 -14.87 -6.17
C ILE A 26 -5.40 -16.12 -7.07
N PRO A 27 -5.93 -17.22 -6.54
CA PRO A 27 -6.17 -18.45 -7.32
C PRO A 27 -6.95 -18.17 -8.59
N PHE A 28 -6.66 -18.93 -9.64
CA PHE A 28 -7.34 -18.79 -10.93
C PHE A 28 -8.86 -18.90 -10.76
N GLY A 29 -9.61 -18.00 -11.39
CA GLY A 29 -11.07 -17.93 -11.30
C GLY A 29 -11.62 -17.10 -10.13
N GLN A 30 -10.81 -16.66 -9.18
CA GLN A 30 -11.23 -15.80 -8.07
C GLN A 30 -10.94 -14.30 -8.30
N ASN A 31 -10.23 -13.98 -9.38
CA ASN A 31 -9.97 -12.59 -9.74
C ASN A 31 -11.27 -11.91 -10.19
N ARG A 32 -11.59 -10.77 -9.57
CA ARG A 32 -12.70 -9.95 -10.06
C ARG A 32 -12.35 -9.27 -11.38
N VAL A 33 -13.34 -9.13 -12.24
CA VAL A 33 -13.23 -8.24 -13.39
C VAL A 33 -13.19 -6.81 -12.84
N GLN A 34 -12.10 -6.12 -13.09
CA GLN A 34 -11.93 -4.73 -12.67
C GLN A 34 -12.63 -3.83 -13.69
N TYR A 35 -13.81 -3.33 -13.34
CA TYR A 35 -14.62 -2.46 -14.22
C TYR A 35 -14.13 -1.01 -14.24
N ASN A 36 -13.34 -0.60 -13.25
CA ASN A 36 -12.82 0.75 -13.13
C ASN A 36 -11.30 0.77 -13.25
N SER A 37 -10.78 1.66 -14.09
CA SER A 37 -9.36 1.95 -14.15
C SER A 37 -9.00 2.91 -13.01
N PHE A 38 -8.13 2.50 -12.12
CA PHE A 38 -7.57 3.39 -11.11
C PHE A 38 -6.36 4.09 -11.69
N PHE A 39 -6.47 5.40 -11.90
CA PHE A 39 -5.29 6.22 -12.23
C PHE A 39 -4.51 6.51 -10.95
N TRP A 40 -3.54 5.66 -10.67
CA TRP A 40 -2.71 5.78 -9.49
C TRP A 40 -1.69 6.90 -9.64
N GLN A 41 -1.62 7.73 -8.62
CA GLN A 41 -0.58 8.73 -8.41
C GLN A 41 0.19 8.35 -7.14
N SER A 42 1.41 8.86 -6.97
CA SER A 42 2.17 8.61 -5.75
C SER A 42 2.88 9.86 -5.26
N PHE A 43 2.97 9.97 -3.93
CA PHE A 43 3.91 10.84 -3.25
C PHE A 43 4.98 9.99 -2.58
N GLU A 44 6.21 10.44 -2.67
CA GLU A 44 7.32 9.83 -1.98
C GLU A 44 7.81 10.74 -0.86
N PHE A 45 7.87 10.19 0.35
CA PHE A 45 8.35 10.84 1.54
C PHE A 45 9.59 10.09 2.06
N GLU A 46 10.24 10.64 3.06
CA GLU A 46 11.45 10.05 3.64
C GLU A 46 11.23 8.58 4.07
N ARG A 47 10.16 8.29 4.80
CA ARG A 47 9.89 6.98 5.40
C ARG A 47 8.69 6.23 4.80
N SER A 48 7.99 6.84 3.87
CA SER A 48 6.81 6.22 3.24
C SER A 48 6.64 6.62 1.79
N LYS A 49 6.02 5.73 1.02
CA LYS A 49 5.53 6.01 -0.32
C LYS A 49 4.02 5.80 -0.33
N VAL A 50 3.28 6.84 -0.71
CA VAL A 50 1.81 6.84 -0.63
C VAL A 50 1.23 6.84 -2.03
N TYR A 51 0.42 5.84 -2.33
CA TYR A 51 -0.31 5.70 -3.58
C TYR A 51 -1.77 6.08 -3.37
N PHE A 52 -2.33 6.84 -4.27
CA PHE A 52 -3.72 7.29 -4.22
C PHE A 52 -4.30 7.46 -5.61
N SER A 53 -5.61 7.32 -5.75
CA SER A 53 -6.32 7.59 -6.99
C SER A 53 -6.78 9.05 -7.06
N GLN A 54 -7.32 9.46 -8.20
CA GLN A 54 -7.83 10.81 -8.42
C GLN A 54 -8.81 11.21 -7.30
N GLY A 55 -8.63 12.41 -6.74
CA GLY A 55 -9.40 12.92 -5.59
C GLY A 55 -8.87 12.50 -4.21
N GLY A 56 -7.90 11.56 -4.12
CA GLY A 56 -7.34 11.07 -2.86
C GLY A 56 -6.15 11.86 -2.29
N ARG A 57 -5.79 12.99 -2.89
CA ARG A 57 -4.57 13.74 -2.55
C ARG A 57 -4.49 14.17 -1.07
N GLU A 58 -5.59 14.67 -0.53
CA GLU A 58 -5.61 15.13 0.87
C GLU A 58 -5.59 13.94 1.85
N HIS A 59 -6.25 12.83 1.50
CA HIS A 59 -6.13 11.58 2.27
C HIS A 59 -4.70 11.05 2.26
N ALA A 60 -3.99 11.17 1.13
CA ALA A 60 -2.60 10.76 1.01
C ALA A 60 -1.66 11.57 1.92
N LYS A 61 -1.80 12.90 1.95
CA LYS A 61 -1.04 13.76 2.84
C LYS A 61 -1.32 13.46 4.32
N PHE A 62 -2.61 13.30 4.66
CA PHE A 62 -3.03 12.95 6.01
C PHE A 62 -2.44 11.61 6.45
N ALA A 63 -2.50 10.60 5.57
CA ALA A 63 -1.97 9.28 5.86
C ALA A 63 -0.45 9.28 6.04
N ALA A 64 0.29 9.97 5.16
CA ALA A 64 1.73 10.11 5.28
C ALA A 64 2.16 10.73 6.62
N LYS A 65 1.52 11.85 6.98
CA LYS A 65 1.78 12.52 8.25
C LYS A 65 1.48 11.62 9.45
N THR A 66 0.32 10.98 9.44
CA THR A 66 -0.11 10.10 10.53
C THR A 66 0.82 8.90 10.69
N ALA A 67 1.19 8.26 9.57
CA ALA A 67 2.11 7.13 9.56
C ALA A 67 3.49 7.53 10.11
N TYR A 68 4.05 8.64 9.64
CA TYR A 68 5.34 9.14 10.09
C TYR A 68 5.37 9.41 11.61
N GLU A 69 4.39 10.17 12.12
CA GLU A 69 4.31 10.50 13.53
C GLU A 69 4.17 9.25 14.41
N TYR A 70 3.35 8.29 13.97
CA TYR A 70 3.09 7.09 14.73
C TYR A 70 4.25 6.08 14.65
N GLN A 71 4.85 5.91 13.47
CA GLN A 71 6.04 5.08 13.29
C GLN A 71 7.16 5.54 14.22
N LYS A 72 7.48 6.84 14.24
CA LYS A 72 8.51 7.41 15.10
C LYS A 72 8.27 7.13 16.59
N LYS A 73 7.00 7.20 17.04
CA LYS A 73 6.64 6.88 18.43
C LYS A 73 6.84 5.40 18.75
N LEU A 74 6.41 4.54 17.85
CA LEU A 74 6.53 3.09 18.05
C LEU A 74 7.98 2.62 18.01
N GLU A 75 8.77 3.09 17.06
CA GLU A 75 10.19 2.77 16.95
C GLU A 75 10.96 3.14 18.22
N LYS A 76 10.64 4.31 18.78
CA LYS A 76 11.21 4.73 20.08
C LYS A 76 10.76 3.86 21.24
N PHE A 77 9.52 3.36 21.21
CA PHE A 77 8.96 2.51 22.28
C PHE A 77 9.57 1.10 22.29
N VAL A 78 9.79 0.52 21.09
CA VAL A 78 10.32 -0.84 20.96
C VAL A 78 11.84 -0.89 20.76
N ASP A 79 12.50 0.27 20.71
CA ASP A 79 13.94 0.41 20.41
C ASP A 79 14.35 -0.31 19.11
N PHE A 80 13.51 -0.20 18.09
CA PHE A 80 13.72 -0.84 16.78
C PHE A 80 13.30 0.10 15.66
N SER A 81 14.11 0.24 14.62
CA SER A 81 13.82 1.11 13.47
C SER A 81 13.57 0.31 12.20
N ILE A 82 12.52 0.67 11.47
CA ILE A 82 12.25 0.13 10.14
C ILE A 82 13.08 0.93 9.13
N GLU A 83 14.05 0.28 8.46
CA GLU A 83 14.89 0.94 7.47
C GLU A 83 14.17 1.16 6.13
N GLU A 84 13.28 0.26 5.78
CA GLU A 84 12.57 0.27 4.51
C GLU A 84 11.35 1.18 4.55
N LYS A 85 10.98 1.76 3.40
CA LYS A 85 9.79 2.61 3.31
C LYS A 85 8.50 1.80 3.42
N ILE A 86 7.57 2.29 4.22
CA ILE A 86 6.21 1.76 4.28
C ILE A 86 5.41 2.28 3.07
N HIS A 87 4.72 1.39 2.38
CA HIS A 87 3.87 1.71 1.25
C HIS A 87 2.41 1.81 1.70
N LEU A 88 1.81 3.00 1.57
CA LEU A 88 0.40 3.25 1.89
C LEU A 88 -0.40 3.31 0.59
N ILE A 89 -1.36 2.41 0.41
CA ILE A 89 -2.22 2.37 -0.77
C ILE A 89 -3.63 2.79 -0.36
N ILE A 90 -4.08 3.93 -0.85
CA ILE A 90 -5.29 4.59 -0.36
C ILE A 90 -6.38 4.57 -1.41
N TYR A 91 -7.49 3.96 -1.04
CA TYR A 91 -8.74 3.97 -1.79
C TYR A 91 -9.67 5.07 -1.25
N ASN A 92 -10.29 5.83 -2.13
CA ASN A 92 -11.14 6.96 -1.75
C ASN A 92 -12.45 6.54 -1.06
N SER A 93 -12.81 5.25 -1.16
CA SER A 93 -13.98 4.70 -0.49
C SER A 93 -13.84 3.20 -0.26
N GLN A 94 -14.67 2.66 0.64
CA GLN A 94 -14.77 1.23 0.87
C GLN A 94 -15.21 0.47 -0.38
N SER A 95 -16.12 1.04 -1.19
CA SER A 95 -16.57 0.43 -2.45
C SER A 95 -15.42 0.24 -3.42
N LYS A 96 -14.57 1.26 -3.58
CA LYS A 96 -13.37 1.20 -4.42
C LYS A 96 -12.35 0.17 -3.92
N PHE A 97 -12.22 0.06 -2.61
CA PHE A 97 -11.37 -0.97 -2.01
C PHE A 97 -11.90 -2.38 -2.31
N ARG A 98 -13.22 -2.59 -2.19
CA ARG A 98 -13.86 -3.88 -2.50
C ARG A 98 -13.81 -4.27 -3.98
N GLU A 99 -13.63 -3.33 -4.88
CA GLU A 99 -13.41 -3.60 -6.31
C GLU A 99 -12.00 -4.18 -6.57
N SER A 100 -11.07 -4.02 -5.64
CA SER A 100 -9.73 -4.58 -5.74
C SER A 100 -9.68 -6.04 -5.29
N ASN A 101 -8.70 -6.78 -5.80
CA ASN A 101 -8.49 -8.17 -5.38
C ASN A 101 -8.15 -8.30 -3.89
N ILE A 102 -7.54 -7.28 -3.32
CA ILE A 102 -7.22 -7.21 -1.88
C ILE A 102 -8.48 -7.17 -1.02
N GLY A 103 -9.52 -6.45 -1.46
CA GLY A 103 -10.80 -6.39 -0.75
C GLY A 103 -11.59 -7.70 -0.75
N LEU A 104 -11.20 -8.68 -1.58
CA LEU A 104 -11.85 -9.99 -1.64
C LEU A 104 -11.38 -10.97 -0.58
N THR A 105 -10.13 -10.91 -0.21
CA THR A 105 -9.50 -11.91 0.67
C THR A 105 -10.04 -11.86 2.10
N ASN A 106 -10.81 -10.83 2.45
CA ASN A 106 -11.24 -10.54 3.83
C ASN A 106 -12.73 -10.72 4.11
N GLU A 107 -13.49 -11.37 3.25
CA GLU A 107 -14.90 -11.68 3.57
C GLU A 107 -15.03 -12.64 4.77
N ILE A 108 -13.95 -13.33 5.15
CA ILE A 108 -13.94 -14.33 6.24
C ILE A 108 -13.49 -13.74 7.58
N SER A 109 -12.72 -12.68 7.59
CA SER A 109 -12.36 -12.00 8.84
C SER A 109 -13.38 -10.89 9.12
N SER A 110 -14.41 -11.22 9.89
CA SER A 110 -15.39 -10.28 10.42
C SER A 110 -14.69 -9.13 11.12
N ASN A 111 -14.74 -7.99 10.47
CA ASN A 111 -13.95 -6.85 10.71
C ASN A 111 -14.57 -5.94 11.73
N ILE A 112 -14.26 -6.17 12.98
CA ILE A 112 -14.59 -5.23 14.06
C ILE A 112 -13.50 -4.15 14.06
N GLY A 113 -13.76 -3.01 13.41
CA GLY A 113 -12.93 -1.82 13.52
C GLY A 113 -12.03 -1.43 12.35
N GLY A 114 -12.44 -1.75 11.12
CA GLY A 114 -11.73 -1.31 9.91
C GLY A 114 -10.41 -2.05 9.69
N THR A 115 -10.41 -3.06 8.81
CA THR A 115 -9.19 -3.79 8.47
C THR A 115 -8.29 -2.95 7.59
N SER A 116 -7.09 -2.77 8.04
CA SER A 116 -5.98 -2.55 7.14
C SER A 116 -5.54 -3.93 6.62
N ASN A 117 -5.56 -4.15 5.33
CA ASN A 117 -4.89 -5.30 4.74
C ASN A 117 -3.42 -4.98 4.62
N ILE A 118 -2.57 -5.91 5.04
CA ILE A 118 -1.13 -5.74 5.03
C ILE A 118 -0.52 -6.87 4.22
N GLU A 119 0.33 -6.51 3.27
CA GLU A 119 1.18 -7.44 2.53
C GLU A 119 2.63 -6.96 2.62
N GLY A 120 3.45 -7.63 3.41
CA GLY A 120 4.82 -7.21 3.66
C GLY A 120 4.86 -5.80 4.25
N GLN A 121 5.35 -4.83 3.48
CA GLN A 121 5.42 -3.41 3.89
C GLN A 121 4.34 -2.53 3.27
N LYS A 122 3.32 -3.14 2.66
CA LYS A 122 2.21 -2.44 2.02
C LYS A 122 0.99 -2.48 2.92
N ILE A 123 0.43 -1.31 3.19
CA ILE A 123 -0.81 -1.12 3.95
C ILE A 123 -1.89 -0.64 2.99
N PHE A 124 -2.96 -1.40 2.84
CA PHE A 124 -4.11 -1.05 2.01
C PHE A 124 -5.19 -0.43 2.88
N LEU A 125 -5.55 0.81 2.56
CA LEU A 125 -6.41 1.68 3.36
C LEU A 125 -7.59 2.17 2.53
N TYR A 126 -8.72 2.40 3.16
CA TYR A 126 -9.83 3.09 2.52
C TYR A 126 -10.43 4.18 3.43
N PHE A 127 -10.91 5.24 2.82
CA PHE A 127 -11.60 6.30 3.55
C PHE A 127 -13.11 6.00 3.58
N ASN A 128 -13.68 5.91 4.78
CA ASN A 128 -15.10 5.63 5.00
C ASN A 128 -15.93 6.89 5.35
N GLY A 129 -15.35 8.09 5.18
CA GLY A 129 -15.95 9.36 5.60
C GLY A 129 -15.58 9.79 7.02
N ASN A 130 -14.92 8.93 7.81
CA ASN A 130 -14.52 9.21 9.17
C ASN A 130 -12.99 9.26 9.31
N HIS A 131 -12.46 10.44 9.67
CA HIS A 131 -11.02 10.62 9.86
C HIS A 131 -10.44 9.86 11.08
N VAL A 132 -11.26 9.60 12.10
CA VAL A 132 -10.81 8.85 13.28
C VAL A 132 -10.58 7.39 12.90
N ASP A 133 -11.52 6.78 12.19
CA ASP A 133 -11.40 5.41 11.70
C ASP A 133 -10.23 5.27 10.73
N PHE A 134 -10.09 6.22 9.81
CA PHE A 134 -9.00 6.24 8.86
C PHE A 134 -7.63 6.35 9.56
N LYS A 135 -7.53 7.21 10.56
CA LYS A 135 -6.33 7.33 11.43
C LYS A 135 -6.02 6.02 12.15
N ASN A 136 -7.04 5.34 12.65
CA ASN A 136 -6.87 4.06 13.35
C ASN A 136 -6.42 2.93 12.41
N GLN A 137 -6.94 2.89 11.19
CA GLN A 137 -6.45 1.97 10.14
C GLN A 137 -4.95 2.17 9.89
N ILE A 138 -4.50 3.41 9.72
CA ILE A 138 -3.10 3.75 9.48
C ILE A 138 -2.22 3.29 10.64
N LYS A 139 -2.61 3.65 11.87
CA LYS A 139 -1.86 3.28 13.07
C LYS A 139 -1.74 1.79 13.24
N ARG A 140 -2.85 1.06 13.04
CA ARG A 140 -2.86 -0.40 13.11
C ARG A 140 -1.90 -1.01 12.10
N GLY A 141 -1.97 -0.55 10.84
CA GLY A 141 -1.09 -1.04 9.79
C GLY A 141 0.38 -0.83 10.09
N VAL A 142 0.74 0.37 10.56
CA VAL A 142 2.13 0.68 10.95
C VAL A 142 2.57 -0.19 12.12
N ALA A 143 1.71 -0.37 13.14
CA ALA A 143 2.02 -1.21 14.30
C ALA A 143 2.25 -2.67 13.90
N GLU A 144 1.40 -3.22 13.04
CA GLU A 144 1.48 -4.60 12.58
C GLU A 144 2.76 -4.85 11.76
N ILE A 145 3.14 -3.93 10.86
CA ILE A 145 4.43 -4.02 10.15
C ILE A 145 5.59 -4.04 11.14
N LEU A 146 5.59 -3.14 12.12
CA LEU A 146 6.66 -3.06 13.11
C LEU A 146 6.75 -4.34 13.95
N VAL A 147 5.62 -4.84 14.46
CA VAL A 147 5.56 -6.08 15.23
C VAL A 147 6.08 -7.27 14.41
N ASN A 148 5.64 -7.38 13.15
CA ASN A 148 6.11 -8.44 12.26
C ASN A 148 7.63 -8.35 12.02
N LYS A 149 8.18 -7.14 11.86
CA LYS A 149 9.63 -6.95 11.69
C LYS A 149 10.40 -7.28 12.97
N VAL A 150 9.89 -6.94 14.13
CA VAL A 150 10.51 -7.26 15.43
C VAL A 150 10.49 -8.77 15.70
N LEU A 151 9.38 -9.44 15.40
CA LEU A 151 9.23 -10.88 15.70
C LEU A 151 9.90 -11.79 14.66
N TYR A 152 9.85 -11.43 13.39
CA TYR A 152 10.27 -12.33 12.29
C TYR A 152 11.44 -11.80 11.48
N GLY A 153 11.94 -10.60 11.78
CA GLY A 153 13.02 -9.96 11.04
C GLY A 153 12.61 -9.56 9.62
N THR A 154 13.61 -9.49 8.74
CA THR A 154 13.39 -9.13 7.33
C THR A 154 13.06 -10.35 6.45
N ASP A 155 13.14 -11.57 6.98
CA ASP A 155 12.94 -12.78 6.20
C ASP A 155 11.45 -13.18 6.15
N TRP A 156 10.76 -12.67 5.13
CA TRP A 156 9.35 -12.94 4.88
C TRP A 156 9.01 -14.44 4.67
N LYS A 157 10.02 -15.27 4.36
CA LYS A 157 9.84 -16.71 4.18
C LYS A 157 9.52 -17.44 5.48
N GLN A 158 9.86 -16.88 6.62
CA GLN A 158 9.53 -17.45 7.92
C GLN A 158 8.08 -17.15 8.32
N THR A 159 7.52 -16.03 7.84
CA THR A 159 6.13 -15.61 8.15
C THR A 159 5.08 -16.51 7.49
N VAL A 160 5.42 -17.23 6.43
CA VAL A 160 4.48 -18.08 5.65
C VAL A 160 4.43 -19.54 6.16
N LYS A 161 5.29 -19.92 7.10
CA LYS A 161 5.38 -21.31 7.60
C LYS A 161 4.64 -21.58 8.92
N ASN A 162 4.08 -20.56 9.53
CA ASN A 162 3.22 -20.65 10.72
C ASN A 162 1.82 -20.15 10.36
#